data_a5f083853b5c1f56d4e9c86016afb6b2
#
_entry.id   a5f083853b5c1f56d4e9c86016afb6b2
#
_cell.length_a   1.000
_cell.length_b   1.000
_cell.length_c   1.000
_cell.angle_alpha   90.00
_cell.angle_beta   90.00
_cell.angle_gamma   90.00
#
_symmetry.space_group_name_H-M   'P 1'
#
loop_
_entity.id
_entity.type
_entity.pdbx_description
1 polymer ?
#
loop_
_entity_poly.entity_id
_entity_poly.type
_entity_poly.pdbx_seq_one_letter_code
_entity_poly.pdbx_strand_id
1 'polypeptide(L)'
;MVRVFIVDDHPLVLEGLRSLLGSEKDILLTGHAPNGQACLDYFTENKADVILMDIGLPDMSGIDLCGLIKTKYPEVMVLALSSFNDGHHVKQMMDKGASGYVIKNADKEVLLEAINEVNRGKTYLCFEAGHAARKEDNSTLNKLPPLTRREKEVLQLIAEGYTNPEIAEKLFVSASTVDTHRKSLLAKLDVKNTAVLIRFALENKLVR
;
A
#
# COMPACT_ATOMS: atom_id res chain seq x y z
N MET A 1 25.25 7.20 -3.04
CA MET A 1 24.12 8.18 -3.01
C MET A 1 23.05 7.62 -3.94
N VAL A 2 21.86 7.34 -3.42
CA VAL A 2 20.72 6.74 -4.16
C VAL A 2 19.93 7.87 -4.82
N ARG A 3 19.74 7.79 -6.13
CA ARG A 3 18.96 8.76 -6.90
C ARG A 3 17.49 8.42 -6.80
N VAL A 4 16.70 9.28 -6.17
CA VAL A 4 15.27 9.08 -5.94
C VAL A 4 14.46 10.07 -6.77
N PHE A 5 13.45 9.59 -7.46
CA PHE A 5 12.46 10.37 -8.19
C PHE A 5 11.08 10.14 -7.58
N ILE A 6 10.23 11.18 -7.52
CA ILE A 6 8.90 11.09 -6.90
C ILE A 6 7.82 11.29 -7.96
N VAL A 7 6.79 10.44 -7.93
CA VAL A 7 5.59 10.58 -8.77
C VAL A 7 4.38 10.64 -7.86
N ASP A 8 3.82 11.84 -7.69
CA ASP A 8 2.65 12.11 -6.83
C ASP A 8 2.01 13.42 -7.27
N ASP A 9 0.69 13.48 -7.33
CA ASP A 9 -0.06 14.69 -7.72
C ASP A 9 -0.44 15.58 -6.52
N HIS A 10 -0.15 15.13 -5.30
CA HIS A 10 -0.47 15.85 -4.06
C HIS A 10 0.69 16.75 -3.62
N PRO A 11 0.57 18.10 -3.68
CA PRO A 11 1.67 19.01 -3.32
C PRO A 11 2.19 18.83 -1.90
N LEU A 12 1.30 18.58 -0.93
CA LEU A 12 1.69 18.37 0.47
C LEU A 12 2.53 17.12 0.67
N VAL A 13 2.22 16.03 -0.06
CA VAL A 13 3.01 14.80 -0.03
C VAL A 13 4.40 15.04 -0.61
N LEU A 14 4.46 15.75 -1.76
CA LEU A 14 5.73 16.13 -2.39
C LEU A 14 6.62 16.97 -1.47
N GLU A 15 6.04 17.99 -0.80
CA GLU A 15 6.76 18.83 0.15
C GLU A 15 7.26 18.02 1.36
N GLY A 16 6.40 17.16 1.91
CA GLY A 16 6.75 16.24 3.00
C GLY A 16 7.91 15.32 2.63
N LEU A 17 7.82 14.64 1.49
CA LEU A 17 8.88 13.74 1.00
C LEU A 17 10.19 14.50 0.72
N ARG A 18 10.13 15.70 0.13
CA ARG A 18 11.31 16.55 -0.09
C ARG A 18 11.98 16.93 1.22
N SER A 19 11.20 17.33 2.22
CA SER A 19 11.71 17.68 3.54
C SER A 19 12.36 16.49 4.25
N LEU A 20 11.71 15.32 4.18
CA LEU A 20 12.20 14.10 4.81
C LEU A 20 13.50 13.58 4.16
N LEU A 21 13.53 13.54 2.84
CA LEU A 21 14.65 12.95 2.09
C LEU A 21 15.78 13.95 1.84
N GLY A 22 15.47 15.25 1.77
CA GLY A 22 16.46 16.30 1.49
C GLY A 22 17.52 16.48 2.60
N SER A 23 17.25 15.98 3.80
CA SER A 23 18.21 15.98 4.92
C SER A 23 19.17 14.79 4.91
N GLU A 24 18.92 13.77 4.05
CA GLU A 24 19.67 12.52 4.03
C GLU A 24 20.88 12.61 3.09
N LYS A 25 22.09 12.38 3.63
CA LYS A 25 23.36 12.51 2.88
C LYS A 25 23.51 11.46 1.78
N ASP A 26 22.85 10.31 1.92
CA ASP A 26 22.97 9.18 1.00
C ASP A 26 21.86 9.15 -0.05
N ILE A 27 20.94 10.13 -0.04
CA ILE A 27 19.84 10.24 -1.00
C ILE A 27 20.01 11.53 -1.81
N LEU A 28 19.81 11.41 -3.13
CA LEU A 28 19.74 12.52 -4.06
C LEU A 28 18.33 12.54 -4.70
N LEU A 29 17.54 13.56 -4.38
CA LEU A 29 16.29 13.79 -5.09
C LEU A 29 16.60 14.36 -6.47
N THR A 30 16.30 13.60 -7.52
CA THR A 30 16.58 13.97 -8.91
C THR A 30 15.46 14.79 -9.56
N GLY A 31 14.25 14.70 -9.00
CA GLY A 31 13.09 15.44 -9.47
C GLY A 31 11.77 14.84 -8.99
N HIS A 32 10.68 15.33 -9.59
CA HIS A 32 9.34 14.82 -9.35
C HIS A 32 8.47 15.01 -10.59
N ALA A 33 7.40 14.24 -10.68
CA ALA A 33 6.34 14.37 -11.68
C ALA A 33 4.95 14.36 -11.00
N PRO A 34 4.01 15.22 -11.43
CA PRO A 34 2.66 15.26 -10.88
C PRO A 34 1.71 14.22 -11.53
N ASN A 35 2.18 13.48 -12.53
CA ASN A 35 1.39 12.50 -13.27
C ASN A 35 2.28 11.50 -14.00
N GLY A 36 1.67 10.45 -14.57
CA GLY A 36 2.40 9.39 -15.25
C GLY A 36 3.10 9.84 -16.51
N GLN A 37 2.48 10.68 -17.34
CA GLN A 37 3.10 11.16 -18.58
C GLN A 37 4.36 11.97 -18.30
N ALA A 38 4.31 12.90 -17.35
CA ALA A 38 5.49 13.68 -16.96
C ALA A 38 6.62 12.80 -16.41
N CYS A 39 6.28 11.70 -15.73
CA CYS A 39 7.26 10.71 -15.30
C CYS A 39 7.94 10.03 -16.51
N LEU A 40 7.16 9.56 -17.48
CA LEU A 40 7.69 8.92 -18.68
C LEU A 40 8.59 9.87 -19.48
N ASP A 41 8.19 11.15 -19.61
CA ASP A 41 8.97 12.18 -20.30
C ASP A 41 10.31 12.45 -19.58
N TYR A 42 10.29 12.52 -18.26
CA TYR A 42 11.51 12.69 -17.46
C TYR A 42 12.53 11.59 -17.74
N PHE A 43 12.11 10.34 -17.81
CA PHE A 43 13.00 9.20 -18.02
C PHE A 43 13.54 9.06 -19.43
N THR A 44 13.11 9.91 -20.39
CA THR A 44 13.72 9.95 -21.73
C THR A 44 15.15 10.50 -21.71
N GLU A 45 15.44 11.43 -20.80
CA GLU A 45 16.71 12.13 -20.73
C GLU A 45 17.42 11.97 -19.38
N ASN A 46 16.71 11.52 -18.35
CA ASN A 46 17.21 11.45 -16.98
C ASN A 46 17.17 10.03 -16.43
N LYS A 47 17.83 9.81 -15.30
CA LYS A 47 17.91 8.52 -14.62
C LYS A 47 17.64 8.68 -13.13
N ALA A 48 16.98 7.68 -12.54
CA ALA A 48 16.87 7.48 -11.11
C ALA A 48 17.11 6.00 -10.79
N ASP A 49 17.48 5.72 -9.55
CA ASP A 49 17.68 4.36 -9.07
C ASP A 49 16.37 3.84 -8.46
N VAL A 50 15.63 4.71 -7.76
CA VAL A 50 14.36 4.39 -7.11
C VAL A 50 13.31 5.43 -7.50
N ILE A 51 12.12 4.98 -7.85
CA ILE A 51 10.91 5.81 -8.01
C ILE A 51 10.00 5.59 -6.80
N LEU A 52 9.67 6.66 -6.10
CA LEU A 52 8.54 6.68 -5.15
C LEU A 52 7.28 6.99 -5.96
N MET A 53 6.37 6.04 -6.09
CA MET A 53 5.25 6.12 -7.04
C MET A 53 3.92 6.05 -6.33
N ASP A 54 3.12 7.11 -6.43
CA ASP A 54 1.71 7.04 -6.04
C ASP A 54 0.92 6.13 -6.97
N ILE A 55 -0.06 5.43 -6.40
CA ILE A 55 -0.98 4.57 -7.15
C ILE A 55 -2.07 5.38 -7.82
N GLY A 56 -2.54 6.43 -7.16
CA GLY A 56 -3.68 7.26 -7.60
C GLY A 56 -3.27 8.49 -8.39
N LEU A 57 -2.70 8.33 -9.59
CA LEU A 57 -2.34 9.47 -10.45
C LEU A 57 -3.54 9.94 -11.31
N PRO A 58 -3.55 11.22 -11.73
CA PRO A 58 -4.71 11.80 -12.39
C PRO A 58 -4.92 11.36 -13.85
N ASP A 59 -3.86 10.92 -14.54
CA ASP A 59 -3.88 10.57 -15.96
C ASP A 59 -3.86 9.06 -16.22
N MET A 60 -3.24 8.30 -15.33
CA MET A 60 -3.18 6.84 -15.42
C MET A 60 -2.99 6.23 -14.03
N SER A 61 -3.25 4.93 -13.88
CA SER A 61 -2.92 4.24 -12.63
C SER A 61 -1.41 4.12 -12.44
N GLY A 62 -0.92 4.36 -11.21
CA GLY A 62 0.49 4.08 -10.86
C GLY A 62 0.87 2.61 -11.07
N ILE A 63 -0.12 1.70 -11.03
CA ILE A 63 0.08 0.27 -11.34
C ILE A 63 0.46 0.10 -12.82
N ASP A 64 -0.25 0.79 -13.73
CA ASP A 64 0.06 0.71 -15.16
C ASP A 64 1.37 1.43 -15.49
N LEU A 65 1.61 2.59 -14.85
CA LEU A 65 2.89 3.29 -14.96
C LEU A 65 4.06 2.42 -14.50
N CYS A 66 3.91 1.70 -13.40
CA CYS A 66 4.92 0.74 -12.93
C CYS A 66 5.27 -0.28 -14.03
N GLY A 67 4.27 -0.90 -14.65
CA GLY A 67 4.48 -1.84 -15.75
C GLY A 67 5.22 -1.21 -16.95
N LEU A 68 4.87 0.03 -17.32
CA LEU A 68 5.54 0.77 -18.40
C LEU A 68 7.01 1.08 -18.06
N ILE A 69 7.28 1.55 -16.84
CA ILE A 69 8.63 1.83 -16.35
C ILE A 69 9.46 0.54 -16.32
N LYS A 70 8.94 -0.54 -15.74
CA LYS A 70 9.66 -1.82 -15.67
C LYS A 70 9.94 -2.45 -17.03
N THR A 71 9.08 -2.19 -18.02
CA THR A 71 9.31 -2.65 -19.40
C THR A 71 10.43 -1.87 -20.10
N LYS A 72 10.47 -0.53 -19.92
CA LYS A 72 11.47 0.34 -20.57
C LYS A 72 12.79 0.45 -19.80
N TYR A 73 12.72 0.41 -18.48
CA TYR A 73 13.82 0.67 -17.54
C TYR A 73 13.81 -0.40 -16.44
N PRO A 74 14.13 -1.68 -16.76
CA PRO A 74 14.00 -2.80 -15.83
C PRO A 74 14.90 -2.66 -14.59
N GLU A 75 16.00 -1.89 -14.69
CA GLU A 75 16.92 -1.62 -13.61
C GLU A 75 16.36 -0.65 -12.55
N VAL A 76 15.36 0.18 -12.90
CA VAL A 76 14.78 1.15 -11.98
C VAL A 76 13.90 0.44 -10.96
N MET A 77 14.15 0.69 -9.68
CA MET A 77 13.33 0.13 -8.60
C MET A 77 12.10 1.00 -8.38
N VAL A 78 10.93 0.38 -8.36
CA VAL A 78 9.67 1.09 -8.10
C VAL A 78 9.17 0.74 -6.70
N LEU A 79 9.10 1.75 -5.82
CA LEU A 79 8.53 1.68 -4.49
C LEU A 79 7.17 2.37 -4.50
N ALA A 80 6.10 1.59 -4.43
CA ALA A 80 4.75 2.13 -4.41
C ALA A 80 4.48 2.88 -3.09
N LEU A 81 3.84 4.04 -3.20
CA LEU A 81 3.29 4.78 -2.07
C LEU A 81 1.77 4.76 -2.16
N SER A 82 1.09 4.42 -1.07
CA SER A 82 -0.37 4.37 -1.03
C SER A 82 -0.95 4.96 0.25
N SER A 83 -2.09 5.60 0.13
CA SER A 83 -2.89 6.02 1.30
C SER A 83 -3.68 4.85 1.92
N PHE A 84 -3.76 3.71 1.24
CA PHE A 84 -4.56 2.57 1.65
C PHE A 84 -3.70 1.35 1.89
N ASN A 85 -4.02 0.62 2.96
CA ASN A 85 -3.45 -0.68 3.26
C ASN A 85 -4.33 -1.76 2.60
N ASP A 86 -4.27 -1.86 1.27
CA ASP A 86 -5.12 -2.76 0.48
C ASP A 86 -4.26 -3.82 -0.21
N GLY A 87 -4.46 -5.07 0.19
CA GLY A 87 -3.74 -6.23 -0.36
C GLY A 87 -3.93 -6.42 -1.87
N HIS A 88 -5.03 -5.92 -2.43
CA HIS A 88 -5.28 -5.98 -3.88
C HIS A 88 -4.30 -5.10 -4.66
N HIS A 89 -4.13 -3.85 -4.26
CA HIS A 89 -3.17 -2.93 -4.88
C HIS A 89 -1.73 -3.40 -4.71
N VAL A 90 -1.40 -3.95 -3.54
CA VAL A 90 -0.07 -4.55 -3.31
C VAL A 90 0.21 -5.64 -4.34
N LYS A 91 -0.70 -6.61 -4.46
CA LYS A 91 -0.55 -7.70 -5.43
C LYS A 91 -0.39 -7.18 -6.85
N GLN A 92 -1.26 -6.27 -7.28
CA GLN A 92 -1.20 -5.69 -8.63
C GLN A 92 0.13 -4.96 -8.89
N MET A 93 0.63 -4.17 -7.92
CA MET A 93 1.92 -3.50 -8.05
C MET A 93 3.07 -4.50 -8.18
N MET A 94 3.07 -5.55 -7.35
CA MET A 94 4.10 -6.60 -7.41
C MET A 94 4.03 -7.39 -8.71
N ASP A 95 2.84 -7.73 -9.20
CA ASP A 95 2.63 -8.41 -10.50
C ASP A 95 3.13 -7.55 -11.69
N LYS A 96 3.14 -6.21 -11.55
CA LYS A 96 3.70 -5.27 -12.53
C LYS A 96 5.21 -5.02 -12.35
N GLY A 97 5.85 -5.70 -11.39
CA GLY A 97 7.29 -5.65 -11.16
C GLY A 97 7.75 -4.56 -10.18
N ALA A 98 6.86 -4.03 -9.34
CA ALA A 98 7.27 -3.15 -8.26
C ALA A 98 8.27 -3.87 -7.33
N SER A 99 9.22 -3.12 -6.81
CA SER A 99 10.25 -3.62 -5.87
C SER A 99 9.79 -3.53 -4.42
N GLY A 100 8.74 -2.75 -4.14
CA GLY A 100 8.20 -2.63 -2.80
C GLY A 100 6.93 -1.80 -2.72
N TYR A 101 6.37 -1.78 -1.50
CA TYR A 101 5.13 -1.08 -1.19
C TYR A 101 5.20 -0.51 0.22
N VAL A 102 4.88 0.78 0.37
CA VAL A 102 4.87 1.51 1.64
C VAL A 102 3.61 2.37 1.70
N ILE A 103 3.01 2.48 2.88
CA ILE A 103 1.88 3.40 3.11
C ILE A 103 2.38 4.84 3.27
N LYS A 104 1.64 5.83 2.75
CA LYS A 104 2.03 7.25 2.76
C LYS A 104 2.17 7.87 4.16
N ASN A 105 1.59 7.23 5.19
CA ASN A 105 1.71 7.63 6.59
C ASN A 105 2.77 6.84 7.37
N ALA A 106 3.67 6.14 6.68
CA ALA A 106 4.79 5.47 7.30
C ALA A 106 5.80 6.48 7.88
N ASP A 107 6.45 6.08 8.97
CA ASP A 107 7.51 6.88 9.59
C ASP A 107 8.70 7.05 8.65
N LYS A 108 9.48 8.12 8.88
CA LYS A 108 10.67 8.46 8.08
C LYS A 108 11.64 7.27 7.99
N GLU A 109 11.89 6.63 9.11
CA GLU A 109 12.82 5.50 9.23
C GLU A 109 12.40 4.33 8.33
N VAL A 110 11.09 4.04 8.29
CA VAL A 110 10.50 3.00 7.44
C VAL A 110 10.67 3.31 5.96
N LEU A 111 10.44 4.57 5.57
CA LEU A 111 10.63 4.99 4.18
C LEU A 111 12.11 4.92 3.75
N LEU A 112 13.02 5.35 4.61
CA LEU A 112 14.47 5.28 4.35
C LEU A 112 14.96 3.83 4.24
N GLU A 113 14.49 2.97 5.13
CA GLU A 113 14.78 1.54 5.07
C GLU A 113 14.26 0.93 3.77
N ALA A 114 13.01 1.23 3.40
CA ALA A 114 12.41 0.75 2.16
C ALA A 114 13.22 1.16 0.92
N ILE A 115 13.60 2.44 0.82
CA ILE A 115 14.43 2.93 -0.29
C ILE A 115 15.77 2.18 -0.35
N ASN A 116 16.43 1.99 0.78
CA ASN A 116 17.73 1.29 0.84
C ASN A 116 17.60 -0.19 0.46
N GLU A 117 16.58 -0.89 0.95
CA GLU A 117 16.39 -2.31 0.67
C GLU A 117 16.02 -2.56 -0.79
N VAL A 118 15.12 -1.75 -1.38
CA VAL A 118 14.79 -1.89 -2.81
C VAL A 118 15.97 -1.54 -3.69
N ASN A 119 16.78 -0.55 -3.33
CA ASN A 119 17.99 -0.18 -4.06
C ASN A 119 19.06 -1.30 -4.06
N ARG A 120 19.03 -2.18 -3.05
CA ARG A 120 19.86 -3.40 -2.97
C ARG A 120 19.27 -4.58 -3.74
N GLY A 121 18.17 -4.39 -4.45
CA GLY A 121 17.48 -5.44 -5.20
C GLY A 121 16.60 -6.36 -4.35
N LYS A 122 16.32 -5.98 -3.09
CA LYS A 122 15.40 -6.74 -2.23
C LYS A 122 13.97 -6.21 -2.36
N THR A 123 13.00 -7.06 -2.09
CA THR A 123 11.60 -6.66 -2.00
C THR A 123 11.29 -6.12 -0.60
N TYR A 124 10.58 -4.98 -0.53
CA TYR A 124 10.16 -4.36 0.73
C TYR A 124 8.66 -4.15 0.78
N LEU A 125 7.99 -4.72 1.77
CA LEU A 125 6.54 -4.60 1.96
C LEU A 125 6.24 -4.10 3.38
N CYS A 126 5.69 -2.89 3.50
CA CYS A 126 5.26 -2.31 4.76
C CYS A 126 3.75 -2.04 4.73
N PHE A 127 3.02 -2.75 5.57
CA PHE A 127 1.55 -2.68 5.64
C PHE A 127 1.01 -1.91 6.85
N GLU A 128 1.83 -1.52 7.82
CA GLU A 128 1.39 -0.81 9.02
C GLU A 128 2.35 0.30 9.41
N ALA A 129 1.80 1.49 9.68
CA ALA A 129 2.49 2.52 10.44
C ALA A 129 2.56 2.05 11.90
N GLY A 130 3.74 1.68 12.38
CA GLY A 130 3.94 1.46 13.80
C GLY A 130 4.60 0.18 14.28
N HIS A 131 5.24 -0.63 13.41
CA HIS A 131 6.12 -1.70 13.88
C HIS A 131 7.46 -1.68 13.16
N ALA A 132 8.43 -1.10 13.85
CA ALA A 132 9.83 -1.28 13.57
C ALA A 132 10.18 -2.78 13.51
N ALA A 133 10.85 -3.13 12.42
CA ALA A 133 11.71 -4.29 12.27
C ALA A 133 11.24 -5.62 12.90
N ARG A 134 10.67 -6.50 12.11
CA ARG A 134 10.91 -7.92 12.32
C ARG A 134 11.75 -8.47 11.17
N LYS A 135 13.02 -8.66 11.51
CA LYS A 135 13.91 -9.57 10.80
C LYS A 135 13.31 -10.97 10.84
N GLU A 136 13.49 -11.65 9.69
CA GLU A 136 13.43 -13.10 9.51
C GLU A 136 12.05 -13.77 9.56
N ASP A 137 11.46 -14.07 8.40
CA ASP A 137 11.36 -15.45 7.91
C ASP A 137 10.73 -15.48 6.50
N ASN A 138 11.45 -16.07 5.57
CA ASN A 138 11.07 -16.31 4.17
C ASN A 138 10.03 -17.46 4.05
N SER A 139 8.94 -17.41 4.81
CA SER A 139 7.92 -18.47 4.75
C SER A 139 6.51 -18.02 5.13
N THR A 140 5.95 -16.96 4.50
CA THR A 140 4.54 -16.63 4.72
C THR A 140 3.85 -15.98 3.53
N LEU A 141 3.84 -16.68 2.41
CA LEU A 141 2.98 -16.35 1.25
C LEU A 141 1.48 -16.60 1.51
N ASN A 142 1.06 -16.90 2.75
CA ASN A 142 -0.32 -17.29 3.07
C ASN A 142 -0.84 -16.77 4.43
N LYS A 143 -0.38 -15.60 4.91
CA LYS A 143 -1.00 -15.00 6.12
C LYS A 143 -2.07 -13.99 5.70
N LEU A 144 -3.31 -14.27 6.10
CA LEU A 144 -4.44 -13.35 6.00
C LEU A 144 -4.09 -11.99 6.62
N PRO A 145 -4.54 -10.88 6.02
CA PRO A 145 -4.29 -9.56 6.57
C PRO A 145 -4.82 -9.47 8.01
N PRO A 146 -4.09 -8.86 8.93
CA PRO A 146 -4.52 -8.75 10.31
C PRO A 146 -5.78 -7.90 10.42
N LEU A 147 -6.85 -8.49 10.93
CA LEU A 147 -8.07 -7.77 11.25
C LEU A 147 -7.92 -7.07 12.60
N THR A 148 -8.31 -5.80 12.65
CA THR A 148 -8.42 -5.06 13.92
C THR A 148 -9.42 -5.75 14.85
N ARG A 149 -9.33 -5.47 16.14
CA ARG A 149 -10.31 -5.98 17.12
C ARG A 149 -11.75 -5.67 16.69
N ARG A 150 -12.00 -4.45 16.22
CA ARG A 150 -13.34 -4.01 15.81
C ARG A 150 -13.84 -4.70 14.54
N GLU A 151 -12.97 -4.92 13.59
CA GLU A 151 -13.30 -5.69 12.37
C GLU A 151 -13.63 -7.16 12.69
N LYS A 152 -12.92 -7.77 13.63
CA LYS A 152 -13.23 -9.13 14.10
C LYS A 152 -14.61 -9.20 14.78
N GLU A 153 -14.92 -8.22 15.64
CA GLU A 153 -16.23 -8.13 16.30
C GLU A 153 -17.36 -7.97 15.27
N VAL A 154 -17.19 -7.09 14.29
CA VAL A 154 -18.17 -6.88 13.20
C VAL A 154 -18.28 -8.13 12.33
N LEU A 155 -17.15 -8.75 11.93
CA LEU A 155 -17.14 -9.96 11.10
C LEU A 155 -17.87 -11.13 11.79
N GLN A 156 -17.67 -11.33 13.09
CA GLN A 156 -18.36 -12.36 13.87
C GLN A 156 -19.88 -12.15 13.84
N LEU A 157 -20.35 -10.92 14.09
CA LEU A 157 -21.77 -10.61 14.08
C LEU A 157 -22.39 -10.71 12.67
N ILE A 158 -21.65 -10.40 11.63
CA ILE A 158 -22.07 -10.64 10.24
C ILE A 158 -22.24 -12.15 9.99
N ALA A 159 -21.30 -12.97 10.45
CA ALA A 159 -21.37 -14.43 10.28
C ALA A 159 -22.54 -15.05 11.08
N GLU A 160 -22.92 -14.45 12.20
CA GLU A 160 -24.09 -14.79 12.99
C GLU A 160 -25.42 -14.32 12.37
N GLY A 161 -25.38 -13.58 11.25
CA GLY A 161 -26.54 -13.15 10.48
C GLY A 161 -27.16 -11.81 10.88
N TYR A 162 -26.50 -11.02 11.74
CA TYR A 162 -27.01 -9.71 12.15
C TYR A 162 -26.93 -8.67 11.02
N THR A 163 -27.95 -7.82 10.97
CA THR A 163 -28.02 -6.64 10.07
C THR A 163 -27.17 -5.49 10.60
N ASN A 164 -26.87 -4.50 9.76
CA ASN A 164 -26.08 -3.33 10.18
C ASN A 164 -26.70 -2.57 11.39
N PRO A 165 -28.02 -2.33 11.46
CA PRO A 165 -28.63 -1.72 12.65
C PRO A 165 -28.45 -2.56 13.92
N GLU A 166 -28.66 -3.88 13.86
CA GLU A 166 -28.50 -4.78 15.01
C GLU A 166 -27.05 -4.87 15.49
N ILE A 167 -26.10 -4.88 14.56
CA ILE A 167 -24.65 -4.81 14.88
C ILE A 167 -24.32 -3.47 15.55
N ALA A 168 -24.87 -2.38 15.02
CA ALA A 168 -24.68 -1.05 15.57
C ALA A 168 -25.15 -0.95 17.02
N GLU A 169 -26.33 -1.51 17.32
CA GLU A 169 -26.89 -1.57 18.67
C GLU A 169 -26.01 -2.41 19.60
N LYS A 170 -25.63 -3.63 19.19
CA LYS A 170 -24.77 -4.54 19.99
C LYS A 170 -23.40 -3.94 20.30
N LEU A 171 -22.87 -3.17 19.38
CA LEU A 171 -21.52 -2.61 19.48
C LEU A 171 -21.50 -1.14 19.96
N PHE A 172 -22.66 -0.55 20.26
CA PHE A 172 -22.83 0.84 20.70
C PHE A 172 -22.17 1.86 19.75
N VAL A 173 -22.42 1.71 18.44
CA VAL A 173 -21.94 2.61 17.38
C VAL A 173 -23.06 2.97 16.41
N SER A 174 -22.80 3.84 15.44
CA SER A 174 -23.77 4.15 14.38
C SER A 174 -23.79 3.04 13.29
N ALA A 175 -24.92 2.89 12.59
CA ALA A 175 -25.04 1.98 11.46
C ALA A 175 -24.06 2.34 10.32
N SER A 176 -23.73 3.63 10.15
CA SER A 176 -22.73 4.10 9.19
C SER A 176 -21.31 3.66 9.56
N THR A 177 -20.99 3.59 10.86
CA THR A 177 -19.71 3.06 11.35
C THR A 177 -19.60 1.56 11.03
N VAL A 178 -20.69 0.79 11.22
CA VAL A 178 -20.73 -0.63 10.85
C VAL A 178 -20.53 -0.81 9.33
N ASP A 179 -21.18 0.03 8.52
CA ASP A 179 -21.03 0.00 7.05
C ASP A 179 -19.56 0.25 6.64
N THR A 180 -18.90 1.20 7.29
CA THR A 180 -17.47 1.47 7.07
C THR A 180 -16.61 0.25 7.39
N HIS A 181 -16.85 -0.41 8.53
CA HIS A 181 -16.12 -1.64 8.87
C HIS A 181 -16.41 -2.78 7.91
N ARG A 182 -17.66 -2.92 7.42
CA ARG A 182 -17.99 -3.93 6.38
C ARG A 182 -17.24 -3.67 5.08
N LYS A 183 -17.21 -2.44 4.60
CA LYS A 183 -16.44 -2.06 3.40
C LYS A 183 -14.95 -2.34 3.58
N SER A 184 -14.40 -2.00 4.75
CA SER A 184 -13.01 -2.32 5.09
C SER A 184 -12.74 -3.82 5.10
N LEU A 185 -13.65 -4.65 5.66
CA LEU A 185 -13.52 -6.12 5.65
C LEU A 185 -13.56 -6.70 4.24
N LEU A 186 -14.50 -6.24 3.39
CA LEU A 186 -14.59 -6.68 2.00
C LEU A 186 -13.29 -6.37 1.23
N ALA A 187 -12.78 -5.15 1.39
CA ALA A 187 -11.53 -4.72 0.78
C ALA A 187 -10.31 -5.50 1.32
N LYS A 188 -10.15 -5.58 2.65
CA LYS A 188 -9.02 -6.28 3.28
C LYS A 188 -8.94 -7.77 2.96
N LEU A 189 -10.08 -8.44 2.83
CA LEU A 189 -10.15 -9.88 2.55
C LEU A 189 -10.33 -10.19 1.06
N ASP A 190 -10.32 -9.14 0.21
CA ASP A 190 -10.47 -9.20 -1.25
C ASP A 190 -11.71 -10.01 -1.67
N VAL A 191 -12.86 -9.71 -1.08
CA VAL A 191 -14.12 -10.40 -1.36
C VAL A 191 -15.20 -9.45 -1.84
N LYS A 192 -15.98 -9.87 -2.84
CA LYS A 192 -16.90 -8.99 -3.59
C LYS A 192 -18.22 -8.67 -2.86
N ASN A 193 -18.64 -9.49 -1.91
CA ASN A 193 -19.90 -9.32 -1.21
C ASN A 193 -19.92 -10.08 0.13
N THR A 194 -20.94 -9.82 0.94
CA THR A 194 -21.09 -10.40 2.29
C THR A 194 -21.19 -11.92 2.28
N ALA A 195 -21.83 -12.54 1.29
CA ALA A 195 -21.94 -13.99 1.24
C ALA A 195 -20.57 -14.65 1.02
N VAL A 196 -19.74 -14.07 0.14
CA VAL A 196 -18.36 -14.52 -0.08
C VAL A 196 -17.50 -14.21 1.15
N LEU A 197 -17.74 -13.09 1.84
CA LEU A 197 -17.04 -12.72 3.08
C LEU A 197 -17.28 -13.77 4.19
N ILE A 198 -18.53 -14.18 4.40
CA ILE A 198 -18.88 -15.20 5.41
C ILE A 198 -18.24 -16.53 5.07
N ARG A 199 -18.35 -17.00 3.81
CA ARG A 199 -17.71 -18.24 3.37
C ARG A 199 -16.21 -18.21 3.59
N PHE A 200 -15.56 -17.16 3.16
CA PHE A 200 -14.12 -16.94 3.34
C PHE A 200 -13.71 -16.96 4.83
N ALA A 201 -14.51 -16.30 5.68
CA ALA A 201 -14.24 -16.23 7.12
C ALA A 201 -14.35 -17.61 7.79
N LEU A 202 -15.31 -18.43 7.38
CA LEU A 202 -15.48 -19.80 7.88
C LEU A 202 -14.34 -20.73 7.39
N GLU A 203 -14.01 -20.70 6.09
CA GLU A 203 -12.94 -21.50 5.50
C GLU A 203 -11.57 -21.21 6.15
N ASN A 204 -11.34 -19.95 6.52
CA ASN A 204 -10.07 -19.50 7.14
C ASN A 204 -10.12 -19.42 8.69
N LYS A 205 -11.19 -19.94 9.30
CA LYS A 205 -11.37 -19.97 10.77
C LYS A 205 -11.27 -18.60 11.45
N LEU A 206 -11.68 -17.54 10.76
CA LEU A 206 -11.71 -16.18 11.29
C LEU A 206 -12.91 -15.93 12.21
N VAL A 207 -13.96 -16.72 12.05
CA VAL A 207 -15.18 -16.74 12.86
C VAL A 207 -15.51 -18.17 13.30
N ARG A 208 -16.32 -18.29 14.34
CA ARG A 208 -16.74 -19.57 14.92
C ARG A 208 -18.15 -19.93 14.50
#